data_ef6d3875bd0552af8dba7d2f22a899e3
#
_entry.id   ef6d3875bd0552af8dba7d2f22a899e3
#
_cell.length_a   1.000
_cell.length_b   1.000
_cell.length_c   1.000
_cell.angle_alpha   90.00
_cell.angle_beta   90.00
_cell.angle_gamma   90.00
#
_symmetry.space_group_name_H-M   'P 1'
#
loop_
_entity.id
_entity.type
_entity.pdbx_description
1 polymer ?
#
loop_
_entity_poly.entity_id
_entity_poly.type
_entity_poly.pdbx_seq_one_letter_code
_entity_poly.pdbx_strand_id
1 'polypeptide(L)'
;MRRREALATIGKSSLALFFAAGWRGDGTAAERKLMATPDFVGKFTANNPGIMTLQGTNQYVVGRENVIVIDVALSADSNLDGIIEQVEAMGAKKIDKILLTHIHSDHCGGALALRKRCGAKLGIHRSRKGYLGGEDFQYDDNDRISFGDGELNVLHTPGHESGHCCFYESDEKILFSGDNILGYGTAVIHPPDGNMTDYLKSLERLLGFDISLILPGHGPLVGKPEAKIREYIKHRLEREQQIIVALRQGHETIGDVTQAIYVDVSAALRRVAEFSVQAHLEKLMREGRVKQEGTRYRLVSEN
;
A
#
# COMPACT_ATOMS: atom_id res chain seq x y z
N MET A 1 6.14 25.21 33.95
CA MET A 1 4.91 25.36 33.14
C MET A 1 5.13 25.46 31.65
N ARG A 2 6.27 25.86 31.09
CA ARG A 2 6.48 26.04 29.61
C ARG A 2 6.87 24.79 28.80
N ARG A 3 7.14 23.63 29.42
CA ARG A 3 7.52 22.38 28.70
C ARG A 3 6.36 21.49 28.29
N ARG A 4 5.15 21.66 28.86
CA ARG A 4 3.95 20.88 28.48
C ARG A 4 3.23 21.46 27.26
N GLU A 5 3.42 22.74 26.96
CA GLU A 5 2.73 23.39 25.84
C GLU A 5 3.34 23.07 24.46
N ALA A 6 4.65 22.76 24.39
CA ALA A 6 5.30 22.42 23.11
C ALA A 6 4.86 21.06 22.52
N LEU A 7 4.46 20.10 23.37
CA LEU A 7 3.94 18.81 22.93
C LEU A 7 2.44 18.88 22.57
N ALA A 8 1.69 19.80 23.19
CA ALA A 8 0.26 19.97 22.93
C ALA A 8 -0.02 20.58 21.55
N THR A 9 0.94 21.25 20.92
CA THR A 9 0.76 21.89 19.61
C THR A 9 1.11 20.96 18.44
N ILE A 10 1.91 19.91 18.66
CA ILE A 10 2.27 18.91 17.64
C ILE A 10 1.30 17.71 17.66
N GLY A 11 0.59 17.47 18.76
CA GLY A 11 -0.17 16.24 19.03
C GLY A 11 -1.65 16.25 18.65
N LYS A 12 -2.23 17.34 18.14
CA LYS A 12 -3.67 17.42 17.87
C LYS A 12 -4.10 17.21 16.41
N SER A 13 -3.20 16.90 15.53
CA SER A 13 -3.53 16.64 14.14
C SER A 13 -2.77 15.42 13.64
N SER A 14 -3.40 14.30 13.49
CA SER A 14 -3.11 13.43 12.34
C SER A 14 -3.77 12.05 12.36
N LEU A 15 -3.90 11.30 13.45
CA LEU A 15 -4.43 9.93 13.33
C LEU A 15 -5.95 9.83 13.49
N ALA A 16 -6.56 10.60 14.39
CA ALA A 16 -8.03 10.64 14.53
C ALA A 16 -8.72 11.28 13.30
N LEU A 17 -8.05 12.23 12.63
CA LEU A 17 -8.52 12.82 11.38
C LEU A 17 -8.39 11.88 10.17
N PHE A 18 -7.42 10.96 10.16
CA PHE A 18 -7.25 10.01 9.06
C PHE A 18 -8.31 8.91 9.02
N PHE A 19 -8.91 8.54 10.16
CA PHE A 19 -9.98 7.54 10.21
C PHE A 19 -11.39 8.14 10.27
N ALA A 20 -11.54 9.43 10.63
CA ALA A 20 -12.84 10.08 10.85
C ALA A 20 -13.28 11.06 9.76
N ALA A 21 -12.40 11.46 8.86
CA ALA A 21 -12.79 12.26 7.70
C ALA A 21 -13.43 11.34 6.64
N GLY A 22 -14.67 10.93 6.91
CA GLY A 22 -15.55 10.41 5.87
C GLY A 22 -15.58 11.43 4.73
N TRP A 23 -14.96 11.10 3.60
CA TRP A 23 -15.13 11.87 2.37
C TRP A 23 -16.62 11.92 2.05
N ARG A 24 -17.24 13.08 2.24
CA ARG A 24 -18.56 13.36 1.66
C ARG A 24 -18.32 13.60 0.19
N GLY A 25 -18.95 12.78 -0.65
CA GLY A 25 -18.80 12.78 -2.10
C GLY A 25 -19.30 14.05 -2.83
N ASP A 26 -18.92 15.21 -2.36
CA ASP A 26 -19.37 16.53 -2.84
C ASP A 26 -18.41 17.13 -3.89
N GLY A 27 -17.54 16.31 -4.51
CA GLY A 27 -16.71 16.74 -5.62
C GLY A 27 -17.55 17.22 -6.82
N THR A 28 -17.08 18.26 -7.50
CA THR A 28 -17.69 18.76 -8.74
C THR A 28 -17.78 17.65 -9.79
N ALA A 29 -18.65 17.81 -10.80
CA ALA A 29 -18.74 16.82 -11.90
C ALA A 29 -17.39 16.62 -12.62
N ALA A 30 -16.55 17.65 -12.68
CA ALA A 30 -15.18 17.58 -13.22
C ALA A 30 -14.27 16.75 -12.33
N GLU A 31 -14.31 16.91 -11.00
CA GLU A 31 -13.54 16.08 -10.06
C GLU A 31 -14.00 14.63 -10.05
N ARG A 32 -15.32 14.37 -10.19
CA ARG A 32 -15.86 13.01 -10.36
C ARG A 32 -15.42 12.36 -11.67
N LYS A 33 -15.28 13.13 -12.75
CA LYS A 33 -14.78 12.64 -14.04
C LYS A 33 -13.27 12.34 -14.00
N LEU A 34 -12.49 13.12 -13.24
CA LEU A 34 -11.07 12.89 -12.97
C LEU A 34 -10.80 11.66 -12.08
N MET A 35 -11.82 11.18 -11.35
CA MET A 35 -11.75 10.02 -10.46
C MET A 35 -12.47 8.79 -11.02
N ALA A 36 -12.86 8.81 -12.30
CA ALA A 36 -13.39 7.63 -12.98
C ALA A 36 -12.23 6.81 -13.57
N THR A 37 -12.31 5.49 -13.48
CA THR A 37 -11.40 4.62 -14.23
C THR A 37 -11.67 4.76 -15.73
N PRO A 38 -10.64 4.70 -16.60
CA PRO A 38 -10.85 4.56 -18.04
C PRO A 38 -11.66 3.32 -18.38
N ASP A 39 -12.28 3.31 -19.57
CA ASP A 39 -13.17 2.23 -20.05
C ASP A 39 -12.49 0.86 -20.11
N PHE A 40 -11.18 0.81 -20.20
CA PHE A 40 -10.41 -0.44 -20.18
C PHE A 40 -10.00 -0.90 -18.76
N VAL A 41 -10.45 -0.22 -17.72
CA VAL A 41 -10.16 -0.56 -16.32
C VAL A 41 -11.45 -0.78 -15.55
N GLY A 42 -11.73 -2.01 -15.20
CA GLY A 42 -12.78 -2.39 -14.26
C GLY A 42 -12.25 -2.51 -12.84
N LYS A 43 -13.11 -2.25 -11.86
CA LYS A 43 -12.79 -2.42 -10.44
C LYS A 43 -13.86 -3.27 -9.76
N PHE A 44 -13.41 -4.30 -9.03
CA PHE A 44 -14.24 -5.07 -8.12
C PHE A 44 -13.61 -5.02 -6.72
N THR A 45 -14.39 -4.67 -5.70
CA THR A 45 -13.92 -4.65 -4.31
C THR A 45 -14.40 -5.90 -3.59
N ALA A 46 -13.45 -6.70 -3.09
CA ALA A 46 -13.74 -7.92 -2.35
C ALA A 46 -14.48 -7.63 -1.06
N ASN A 47 -15.36 -8.54 -0.64
CA ASN A 47 -16.09 -8.43 0.62
C ASN A 47 -15.25 -9.00 1.79
N ASN A 48 -14.14 -8.33 2.08
CA ASN A 48 -13.25 -8.63 3.21
C ASN A 48 -12.97 -7.36 4.06
N PRO A 49 -14.01 -6.64 4.53
CA PRO A 49 -13.82 -5.40 5.27
C PRO A 49 -13.10 -5.65 6.60
N GLY A 50 -12.19 -4.75 6.96
CA GLY A 50 -11.42 -4.85 8.20
C GLY A 50 -10.58 -3.62 8.49
N ILE A 51 -9.91 -3.63 9.64
CA ILE A 51 -9.02 -2.52 10.05
C ILE A 51 -7.89 -2.29 9.02
N MET A 52 -7.38 -3.37 8.40
CA MET A 52 -6.30 -3.32 7.42
C MET A 52 -6.83 -3.11 6.00
N THR A 53 -8.00 -3.65 5.70
CA THR A 53 -8.57 -3.70 4.35
C THR A 53 -9.63 -2.63 4.10
N LEU A 54 -9.96 -1.81 5.09
CA LEU A 54 -11.01 -0.77 5.02
C LEU A 54 -12.36 -1.36 4.59
N GLN A 55 -12.89 -0.98 3.43
CA GLN A 55 -14.12 -1.53 2.87
C GLN A 55 -13.90 -2.90 2.18
N GLY A 56 -12.67 -3.30 2.00
CA GLY A 56 -12.22 -4.50 1.30
C GLY A 56 -11.07 -4.21 0.35
N THR A 57 -10.57 -5.28 -0.29
CA THR A 57 -9.47 -5.19 -1.25
C THR A 57 -10.00 -4.85 -2.65
N ASN A 58 -9.46 -3.81 -3.26
CA ASN A 58 -9.73 -3.48 -4.64
C ASN A 58 -8.94 -4.42 -5.56
N GLN A 59 -9.63 -5.05 -6.48
CA GLN A 59 -9.10 -5.92 -7.51
C GLN A 59 -9.42 -5.26 -8.86
N TYR A 60 -8.47 -5.25 -9.77
CA TYR A 60 -8.64 -4.51 -11.02
C TYR A 60 -8.59 -5.45 -12.23
N VAL A 61 -9.47 -5.19 -13.19
CA VAL A 61 -9.50 -5.86 -14.51
C VAL A 61 -9.00 -4.84 -15.53
N VAL A 62 -7.93 -5.16 -16.24
CA VAL A 62 -7.24 -4.22 -17.14
C VAL A 62 -7.19 -4.79 -18.55
N GLY A 63 -7.69 -4.06 -19.53
CA GLY A 63 -7.72 -4.43 -20.95
C GLY A 63 -9.14 -4.44 -21.52
N ARG A 64 -9.27 -4.82 -22.80
CA ARG A 64 -10.55 -4.85 -23.53
C ARG A 64 -10.99 -6.26 -23.92
N GLU A 65 -10.20 -6.98 -24.70
CA GLU A 65 -10.55 -8.36 -25.14
C GLU A 65 -9.90 -9.43 -24.26
N ASN A 66 -8.58 -9.35 -24.10
CA ASN A 66 -7.79 -10.23 -23.24
C ASN A 66 -7.30 -9.38 -22.06
N VAL A 67 -7.82 -9.67 -20.89
CA VAL A 67 -7.59 -8.82 -19.73
C VAL A 67 -6.57 -9.40 -18.76
N ILE A 68 -5.95 -8.52 -17.99
CA ILE A 68 -5.17 -8.84 -16.81
C ILE A 68 -6.05 -8.58 -15.58
N VAL A 69 -5.98 -9.46 -14.60
CA VAL A 69 -6.51 -9.21 -13.25
C VAL A 69 -5.35 -8.88 -12.34
N ILE A 70 -5.43 -7.75 -11.65
CA ILE A 70 -4.46 -7.33 -10.65
C ILE A 70 -5.06 -7.59 -9.27
N ASP A 71 -4.39 -8.43 -8.49
CA ASP A 71 -4.76 -8.97 -7.18
C ASP A 71 -6.05 -9.80 -7.17
N VAL A 72 -6.07 -10.82 -6.34
CA VAL A 72 -7.24 -11.69 -6.10
C VAL A 72 -7.32 -11.98 -4.61
N ALA A 73 -8.19 -11.26 -3.91
CA ALA A 73 -8.23 -11.23 -2.46
C ALA A 73 -8.62 -12.57 -1.82
N LEU A 74 -9.71 -13.16 -2.29
CA LEU A 74 -10.31 -14.33 -1.65
C LEU A 74 -10.56 -15.45 -2.66
N SER A 75 -10.42 -16.68 -2.20
CA SER A 75 -10.77 -17.89 -2.98
C SER A 75 -12.27 -18.24 -2.94
N ALA A 76 -13.07 -17.52 -2.16
CA ALA A 76 -14.51 -17.71 -2.09
C ALA A 76 -15.18 -17.48 -3.44
N ASP A 77 -16.14 -18.33 -3.82
CA ASP A 77 -16.83 -18.27 -5.12
C ASP A 77 -17.42 -16.87 -5.39
N SER A 78 -18.04 -16.25 -4.39
CA SER A 78 -18.61 -14.90 -4.54
C SER A 78 -17.59 -13.83 -4.93
N ASN A 79 -16.31 -13.97 -4.52
CA ASN A 79 -15.24 -13.07 -4.94
C ASN A 79 -14.79 -13.38 -6.37
N LEU A 80 -14.66 -14.66 -6.71
CA LEU A 80 -14.26 -15.09 -8.04
C LEU A 80 -15.36 -14.78 -9.07
N ASP A 81 -16.63 -14.98 -8.71
CA ASP A 81 -17.79 -14.61 -9.53
C ASP A 81 -17.80 -13.10 -9.80
N GLY A 82 -17.62 -12.27 -8.76
CA GLY A 82 -17.60 -10.82 -8.92
C GLY A 82 -16.49 -10.32 -9.85
N ILE A 83 -15.31 -10.96 -9.85
CA ILE A 83 -14.24 -10.65 -10.81
C ILE A 83 -14.69 -11.03 -12.23
N ILE A 84 -15.28 -12.22 -12.41
CA ILE A 84 -15.75 -12.70 -13.71
C ILE A 84 -16.87 -11.81 -14.24
N GLU A 85 -17.85 -11.46 -13.41
CA GLU A 85 -18.93 -10.53 -13.76
C GLU A 85 -18.36 -9.15 -14.19
N GLN A 86 -17.31 -8.67 -13.52
CA GLN A 86 -16.64 -7.44 -13.93
C GLN A 86 -15.96 -7.57 -15.30
N VAL A 87 -15.33 -8.72 -15.59
CA VAL A 87 -14.75 -9.03 -16.92
C VAL A 87 -15.82 -9.05 -17.99
N GLU A 88 -16.97 -9.70 -17.75
CA GLU A 88 -18.11 -9.77 -18.65
C GLU A 88 -18.73 -8.39 -18.88
N ALA A 89 -18.90 -7.59 -17.82
CA ALA A 89 -19.45 -6.23 -17.89
C ALA A 89 -18.58 -5.30 -18.76
N MET A 90 -17.28 -5.55 -18.83
CA MET A 90 -16.35 -4.84 -19.73
C MET A 90 -16.40 -5.36 -21.18
N GLY A 91 -17.14 -6.44 -21.46
CA GLY A 91 -17.18 -7.09 -22.76
C GLY A 91 -15.91 -7.86 -23.11
N ALA A 92 -15.07 -8.14 -22.11
CA ALA A 92 -13.84 -8.89 -22.32
C ALA A 92 -14.11 -10.38 -22.52
N LYS A 93 -13.25 -11.03 -23.32
CA LYS A 93 -13.42 -12.43 -23.74
C LYS A 93 -12.71 -13.41 -22.83
N LYS A 94 -11.58 -12.99 -22.23
CA LYS A 94 -10.69 -13.90 -21.52
C LYS A 94 -9.83 -13.16 -20.48
N ILE A 95 -9.68 -13.78 -19.32
CA ILE A 95 -8.60 -13.43 -18.38
C ILE A 95 -7.33 -14.14 -18.87
N ASP A 96 -6.36 -13.38 -19.37
CA ASP A 96 -5.11 -13.93 -19.88
C ASP A 96 -4.07 -14.10 -18.79
N LYS A 97 -3.98 -13.10 -17.89
CA LYS A 97 -2.99 -13.09 -16.80
C LYS A 97 -3.61 -12.64 -15.49
N ILE A 98 -3.04 -13.10 -14.41
CA ILE A 98 -3.24 -12.61 -13.03
C ILE A 98 -1.89 -12.09 -12.57
N LEU A 99 -1.84 -10.85 -12.12
CA LEU A 99 -0.66 -10.22 -11.54
C LEU A 99 -0.92 -9.89 -10.08
N LEU A 100 0.07 -10.10 -9.24
CA LEU A 100 -0.01 -9.79 -7.82
C LEU A 100 0.86 -8.58 -7.49
N THR A 101 0.29 -7.58 -6.84
CA THR A 101 1.11 -6.46 -6.34
C THR A 101 2.09 -6.95 -5.27
N HIS A 102 1.64 -7.86 -4.41
CA HIS A 102 2.45 -8.48 -3.36
C HIS A 102 1.75 -9.75 -2.82
N ILE A 103 2.35 -10.38 -1.78
CA ILE A 103 1.93 -11.71 -1.30
C ILE A 103 1.08 -11.70 -0.02
N HIS A 104 0.59 -10.58 0.46
CA HIS A 104 -0.35 -10.60 1.57
C HIS A 104 -1.63 -11.33 1.17
N SER A 105 -2.21 -12.06 2.12
CA SER A 105 -3.30 -12.99 1.86
C SER A 105 -4.55 -12.33 1.26
N ASP A 106 -4.77 -11.07 1.59
CA ASP A 106 -5.86 -10.24 1.06
C ASP A 106 -5.60 -9.70 -0.36
N HIS A 107 -4.44 -9.97 -0.95
CA HIS A 107 -4.09 -9.68 -2.35
C HIS A 107 -3.87 -10.95 -3.18
N CYS A 108 -3.37 -12.03 -2.58
CA CYS A 108 -3.02 -13.25 -3.30
C CYS A 108 -3.89 -14.47 -2.96
N GLY A 109 -4.74 -14.39 -1.92
CA GLY A 109 -5.44 -15.55 -1.36
C GLY A 109 -6.38 -16.29 -2.33
N GLY A 110 -6.90 -15.61 -3.34
CA GLY A 110 -7.74 -16.19 -4.39
C GLY A 110 -7.03 -16.51 -5.70
N ALA A 111 -5.76 -16.14 -5.85
CA ALA A 111 -5.06 -16.17 -7.14
C ALA A 111 -5.01 -17.56 -7.78
N LEU A 112 -4.65 -18.59 -7.01
CA LEU A 112 -4.62 -19.98 -7.50
C LEU A 112 -6.03 -20.50 -7.87
N ALA A 113 -7.05 -20.10 -7.12
CA ALA A 113 -8.42 -20.49 -7.38
C ALA A 113 -8.95 -19.85 -8.68
N LEU A 114 -8.71 -18.55 -8.89
CA LEU A 114 -9.07 -17.86 -10.13
C LEU A 114 -8.29 -18.44 -11.32
N ARG A 115 -6.97 -18.66 -11.17
CA ARG A 115 -6.14 -19.31 -12.17
C ARG A 115 -6.72 -20.66 -12.62
N LYS A 116 -7.09 -21.50 -11.66
CA LYS A 116 -7.70 -22.81 -11.95
C LYS A 116 -9.04 -22.68 -12.69
N ARG A 117 -9.84 -21.66 -12.36
CA ARG A 117 -11.18 -21.46 -12.90
C ARG A 117 -11.15 -20.94 -14.33
N CYS A 118 -10.25 -20.03 -14.67
CA CYS A 118 -10.22 -19.38 -15.99
C CYS A 118 -9.02 -19.78 -16.89
N GLY A 119 -8.05 -20.52 -16.36
CA GLY A 119 -6.85 -20.94 -17.12
C GLY A 119 -5.86 -19.79 -17.38
N ALA A 120 -5.98 -18.67 -16.67
CA ALA A 120 -5.07 -17.54 -16.78
C ALA A 120 -3.67 -17.90 -16.29
N LYS A 121 -2.63 -17.22 -16.80
CA LYS A 121 -1.26 -17.35 -16.31
C LYS A 121 -1.06 -16.48 -15.08
N LEU A 122 -0.58 -17.06 -13.98
CA LEU A 122 -0.30 -16.35 -12.73
C LEU A 122 1.15 -15.89 -12.69
N GLY A 123 1.35 -14.60 -12.56
CA GLY A 123 2.64 -13.95 -12.37
C GLY A 123 2.83 -13.42 -10.97
N ILE A 124 4.09 -13.45 -10.51
CA ILE A 124 4.53 -12.94 -9.22
C ILE A 124 5.90 -12.29 -9.35
N HIS A 125 6.23 -11.35 -8.45
CA HIS A 125 7.58 -10.78 -8.43
C HIS A 125 8.64 -11.86 -8.20
N ARG A 126 9.77 -11.75 -8.88
CA ARG A 126 10.86 -12.73 -8.87
C ARG A 126 11.33 -13.12 -7.47
N SER A 127 11.40 -12.17 -6.54
CA SER A 127 11.83 -12.45 -5.16
C SER A 127 10.87 -13.36 -4.40
N ARG A 128 9.64 -13.55 -4.91
CA ARG A 128 8.58 -14.38 -4.31
C ARG A 128 8.32 -15.67 -5.07
N LYS A 129 9.21 -16.03 -5.99
CA LYS A 129 9.13 -17.28 -6.75
C LYS A 129 8.93 -18.47 -5.84
N GLY A 130 7.91 -19.28 -6.14
CA GLY A 130 7.57 -20.50 -5.41
C GLY A 130 6.74 -20.25 -4.14
N TYR A 131 6.38 -19.01 -3.82
CA TYR A 131 5.59 -18.70 -2.62
C TYR A 131 4.20 -19.34 -2.65
N LEU A 132 3.49 -19.25 -3.77
CA LEU A 132 2.18 -19.88 -3.94
C LEU A 132 2.26 -21.33 -4.42
N GLY A 133 3.40 -21.74 -4.98
CA GLY A 133 3.60 -23.08 -5.54
C GLY A 133 2.82 -23.37 -6.81
N GLY A 134 2.38 -22.33 -7.53
CA GLY A 134 1.55 -22.47 -8.73
C GLY A 134 1.67 -21.31 -9.70
N GLU A 135 2.71 -20.51 -9.59
CA GLU A 135 3.00 -19.40 -10.50
C GLU A 135 3.51 -19.90 -11.85
N ASP A 136 3.05 -19.28 -12.93
CA ASP A 136 3.45 -19.65 -14.29
C ASP A 136 4.66 -18.84 -14.77
N PHE A 137 4.82 -17.61 -14.28
CA PHE A 137 5.94 -16.73 -14.64
C PHE A 137 6.30 -15.77 -13.52
N GLN A 138 7.47 -15.15 -13.64
CA GLN A 138 7.95 -14.11 -12.73
C GLN A 138 8.17 -12.84 -13.53
N TYR A 139 8.03 -11.70 -12.86
CA TYR A 139 8.40 -10.38 -13.35
C TYR A 139 9.35 -9.68 -12.37
N ASP A 140 10.04 -8.68 -12.89
CA ASP A 140 11.01 -7.87 -12.15
C ASP A 140 10.82 -6.38 -12.50
N ASP A 141 11.61 -5.54 -11.86
CA ASP A 141 11.58 -4.11 -12.11
C ASP A 141 11.81 -3.76 -13.58
N ASN A 142 11.02 -2.82 -14.10
CA ASN A 142 11.01 -2.36 -15.49
C ASN A 142 10.54 -3.40 -16.53
N ASP A 143 10.08 -4.58 -16.12
CA ASP A 143 9.42 -5.49 -17.05
C ASP A 143 8.13 -4.86 -17.60
N ARG A 144 7.77 -5.24 -18.84
CA ARG A 144 6.56 -4.81 -19.52
C ARG A 144 5.63 -5.99 -19.73
N ILE A 145 4.41 -5.85 -19.29
CA ILE A 145 3.39 -6.91 -19.34
C ILE A 145 2.24 -6.43 -20.23
N SER A 146 2.14 -7.01 -21.42
CA SER A 146 1.10 -6.63 -22.40
C SER A 146 -0.28 -7.11 -22.01
N PHE A 147 -1.31 -6.28 -22.30
CA PHE A 147 -2.73 -6.58 -22.25
C PHE A 147 -3.40 -6.08 -23.55
N GLY A 148 -3.56 -6.97 -24.54
CA GLY A 148 -4.13 -6.55 -25.82
C GLY A 148 -3.27 -5.50 -26.53
N ASP A 149 -3.78 -4.26 -26.63
CA ASP A 149 -3.16 -3.10 -27.28
C ASP A 149 -2.38 -2.18 -26.33
N GLY A 150 -2.34 -2.52 -25.02
CA GLY A 150 -1.62 -1.76 -24.01
C GLY A 150 -0.59 -2.58 -23.26
N GLU A 151 0.16 -1.92 -22.37
CA GLU A 151 1.12 -2.57 -21.50
C GLU A 151 1.17 -1.96 -20.10
N LEU A 152 1.50 -2.79 -19.13
CA LEU A 152 1.82 -2.38 -17.76
C LEU A 152 3.33 -2.44 -17.55
N ASN A 153 3.92 -1.33 -17.10
CA ASN A 153 5.29 -1.29 -16.63
C ASN A 153 5.33 -1.74 -15.16
N VAL A 154 6.14 -2.72 -14.86
CA VAL A 154 6.36 -3.18 -13.49
C VAL A 154 7.31 -2.22 -12.79
N LEU A 155 6.88 -1.66 -11.68
CA LEU A 155 7.70 -0.84 -10.81
C LEU A 155 7.90 -1.58 -9.50
N HIS A 156 9.08 -2.15 -9.28
CA HIS A 156 9.41 -2.74 -7.99
C HIS A 156 9.48 -1.64 -6.94
N THR A 157 8.58 -1.70 -5.96
CA THR A 157 8.39 -0.71 -4.90
C THR A 157 8.43 -1.36 -3.52
N PRO A 158 9.60 -1.91 -3.13
CA PRO A 158 9.75 -2.58 -1.85
C PRO A 158 9.53 -1.64 -0.67
N GLY A 159 9.19 -2.22 0.46
CA GLY A 159 9.10 -1.48 1.72
C GLY A 159 7.86 -1.80 2.53
N HIS A 160 6.67 -1.86 1.94
CA HIS A 160 5.51 -2.48 2.59
C HIS A 160 5.74 -3.99 2.74
N GLU A 161 6.19 -4.61 1.68
CA GLU A 161 6.65 -5.98 1.53
C GLU A 161 7.81 -5.99 0.52
N SER A 162 8.80 -6.90 0.66
CA SER A 162 10.04 -6.83 -0.10
C SER A 162 9.89 -7.16 -1.59
N GLY A 163 8.86 -7.89 -1.99
CA GLY A 163 8.51 -8.17 -3.39
C GLY A 163 7.38 -7.31 -3.94
N HIS A 164 6.98 -6.26 -3.23
CA HIS A 164 5.88 -5.40 -3.65
C HIS A 164 6.19 -4.72 -4.98
N CYS A 165 5.21 -4.73 -5.90
CA CYS A 165 5.24 -4.01 -7.18
C CYS A 165 4.02 -3.13 -7.34
N CYS A 166 4.23 -1.93 -7.86
CA CYS A 166 3.19 -1.16 -8.53
C CYS A 166 3.20 -1.52 -10.02
N PHE A 167 2.05 -1.36 -10.68
CA PHE A 167 1.94 -1.48 -12.13
C PHE A 167 1.55 -0.12 -12.70
N TYR A 168 2.32 0.37 -13.68
CA TYR A 168 2.11 1.68 -14.28
C TYR A 168 1.72 1.55 -15.74
N GLU A 169 0.57 2.13 -16.08
CA GLU A 169 0.08 2.29 -17.44
C GLU A 169 0.41 3.72 -17.89
N SER A 170 1.23 3.85 -18.96
CA SER A 170 1.85 5.12 -19.31
C SER A 170 1.00 6.05 -20.17
N ASP A 171 0.07 5.52 -20.96
CA ASP A 171 -0.71 6.32 -21.91
C ASP A 171 -1.76 7.16 -21.18
N GLU A 172 -2.49 6.57 -20.24
CA GLU A 172 -3.45 7.24 -19.38
C GLU A 172 -2.85 7.68 -18.03
N LYS A 173 -1.55 7.35 -17.78
CA LYS A 173 -0.78 7.73 -16.58
C LYS A 173 -1.39 7.19 -15.29
N ILE A 174 -1.75 5.93 -15.29
CA ILE A 174 -2.42 5.25 -14.18
C ILE A 174 -1.44 4.39 -13.41
N LEU A 175 -1.48 4.49 -12.09
CA LEU A 175 -0.69 3.66 -11.18
C LEU A 175 -1.60 2.73 -10.36
N PHE A 176 -1.48 1.43 -10.53
CA PHE A 176 -2.01 0.43 -9.62
C PHE A 176 -1.01 0.26 -8.50
N SER A 177 -1.31 0.83 -7.33
CA SER A 177 -0.32 0.99 -6.27
C SER A 177 -0.28 -0.15 -5.26
N GLY A 178 -1.20 -1.12 -5.34
CA GLY A 178 -1.34 -2.11 -4.26
C GLY A 178 -1.37 -1.42 -2.90
N ASP A 179 -0.58 -1.90 -1.97
CA ASP A 179 -0.46 -1.35 -0.62
C ASP A 179 0.73 -0.39 -0.42
N ASN A 180 1.37 0.04 -1.51
CA ASN A 180 2.36 1.12 -1.42
C ASN A 180 1.70 2.46 -1.07
N ILE A 181 0.56 2.77 -1.71
CA ILE A 181 -0.23 3.98 -1.45
C ILE A 181 -1.71 3.59 -1.36
N LEU A 182 -2.36 3.89 -0.25
CA LEU A 182 -3.78 3.62 0.00
C LEU A 182 -4.65 4.84 -0.29
N GLY A 183 -5.93 4.61 -0.54
CA GLY A 183 -6.90 5.68 -0.72
C GLY A 183 -7.14 6.49 0.56
N TYR A 184 -7.11 5.81 1.73
CA TYR A 184 -7.17 6.42 3.05
C TYR A 184 -6.03 5.93 3.94
N GLY A 185 -5.63 6.75 4.91
CA GLY A 185 -4.60 6.39 5.87
C GLY A 185 -3.22 6.23 5.23
N THR A 186 -2.41 5.38 5.80
CA THR A 186 -1.07 5.04 5.32
C THR A 186 -0.81 3.54 5.47
N ALA A 187 -0.03 2.97 4.56
CA ALA A 187 0.36 1.55 4.60
C ALA A 187 1.05 1.17 5.91
N VAL A 188 0.86 -0.05 6.36
CA VAL A 188 1.61 -0.62 7.49
C VAL A 188 2.95 -1.14 6.96
N ILE A 189 4.03 -0.80 7.64
CA ILE A 189 5.36 -1.32 7.35
C ILE A 189 5.73 -2.26 8.49
N HIS A 190 5.69 -3.55 8.22
CA HIS A 190 5.84 -4.59 9.24
C HIS A 190 7.16 -5.36 9.04
N PRO A 191 8.21 -5.09 9.87
CA PRO A 191 9.41 -5.92 9.87
C PRO A 191 9.12 -7.38 10.27
N PRO A 192 9.92 -8.37 9.82
CA PRO A 192 11.21 -8.19 9.14
C PRO A 192 11.10 -7.98 7.62
N ASP A 193 9.96 -8.26 7.01
CA ASP A 193 9.81 -8.15 5.55
C ASP A 193 9.58 -6.69 5.11
N GLY A 194 8.78 -5.94 5.87
CA GLY A 194 8.62 -4.50 5.68
C GLY A 194 9.87 -3.70 6.08
N ASN A 195 10.21 -2.67 5.30
CA ASN A 195 11.41 -1.86 5.47
C ASN A 195 11.12 -0.37 5.20
N MET A 196 11.24 0.47 6.23
CA MET A 196 10.94 1.90 6.12
C MET A 196 11.88 2.66 5.18
N THR A 197 13.16 2.26 5.11
CA THR A 197 14.13 2.89 4.19
C THR A 197 13.75 2.64 2.73
N ASP A 198 13.44 1.40 2.41
CA ASP A 198 13.06 1.01 1.05
C ASP A 198 11.69 1.59 0.68
N TYR A 199 10.76 1.64 1.64
CA TYR A 199 9.45 2.25 1.45
C TYR A 199 9.55 3.74 1.07
N LEU A 200 10.37 4.52 1.78
CA LEU A 200 10.60 5.92 1.47
C LEU A 200 11.23 6.11 0.09
N LYS A 201 12.24 5.29 -0.26
CA LYS A 201 12.85 5.30 -1.61
C LYS A 201 11.83 4.96 -2.70
N SER A 202 10.93 4.00 -2.44
CA SER A 202 9.86 3.64 -3.37
C SER A 202 8.90 4.80 -3.60
N LEU A 203 8.50 5.52 -2.53
CA LEU A 203 7.67 6.71 -2.65
C LEU A 203 8.37 7.84 -3.42
N GLU A 204 9.66 8.10 -3.11
CA GLU A 204 10.48 9.10 -3.83
C GLU A 204 10.61 8.75 -5.32
N ARG A 205 10.84 7.48 -5.65
CA ARG A 205 10.88 6.99 -7.03
C ARG A 205 9.59 7.30 -7.79
N LEU A 206 8.42 7.08 -7.16
CA LEU A 206 7.13 7.32 -7.80
C LEU A 206 6.89 8.80 -8.15
N LEU A 207 7.53 9.75 -7.46
CA LEU A 207 7.50 11.17 -7.83
C LEU A 207 8.18 11.47 -9.18
N GLY A 208 8.99 10.55 -9.71
CA GLY A 208 9.61 10.66 -11.03
C GLY A 208 8.70 10.26 -12.19
N PHE A 209 7.50 9.76 -11.93
CA PHE A 209 6.53 9.34 -12.94
C PHE A 209 5.41 10.37 -13.07
N ASP A 210 4.94 10.57 -14.30
CA ASP A 210 3.78 11.42 -14.58
C ASP A 210 2.48 10.62 -14.32
N ILE A 211 2.03 10.63 -13.05
CA ILE A 211 0.86 9.88 -12.62
C ILE A 211 -0.34 10.81 -12.50
N SER A 212 -1.41 10.52 -13.22
CA SER A 212 -2.69 11.25 -13.18
C SER A 212 -3.68 10.66 -12.18
N LEU A 213 -3.63 9.33 -11.98
CA LEU A 213 -4.58 8.61 -11.12
C LEU A 213 -3.87 7.44 -10.43
N ILE A 214 -4.08 7.29 -9.11
CA ILE A 214 -3.68 6.08 -8.38
C ILE A 214 -4.90 5.23 -8.09
N LEU A 215 -4.77 3.93 -8.38
CA LEU A 215 -5.71 2.86 -8.11
C LEU A 215 -5.15 1.99 -6.98
N PRO A 216 -5.55 2.26 -5.71
CA PRO A 216 -4.95 1.60 -4.55
C PRO A 216 -5.55 0.23 -4.26
N GLY A 217 -4.81 -0.63 -3.55
CA GLY A 217 -5.33 -1.91 -3.04
C GLY A 217 -6.49 -1.73 -2.07
N HIS A 218 -6.52 -0.63 -1.30
CA HIS A 218 -7.60 -0.33 -0.36
C HIS A 218 -8.04 1.13 -0.41
N GLY A 219 -9.36 1.34 -0.24
CA GLY A 219 -9.98 2.67 -0.20
C GLY A 219 -10.28 3.25 -1.60
N PRO A 220 -10.59 4.55 -1.68
CA PRO A 220 -10.96 5.22 -2.93
C PRO A 220 -9.75 5.49 -3.82
N LEU A 221 -10.03 5.77 -5.09
CA LEU A 221 -9.06 6.26 -6.07
C LEU A 221 -8.44 7.59 -5.60
N VAL A 222 -7.19 7.86 -6.02
CA VAL A 222 -6.46 9.07 -5.64
C VAL A 222 -6.23 9.94 -6.88
N GLY A 223 -6.99 11.01 -7.00
CA GLY A 223 -6.94 11.95 -8.14
C GLY A 223 -5.89 13.07 -8.01
N LYS A 224 -5.10 13.09 -6.93
CA LYS A 224 -3.97 14.03 -6.73
C LYS A 224 -2.72 13.25 -6.32
N PRO A 225 -2.13 12.45 -7.22
CA PRO A 225 -1.07 11.50 -6.91
C PRO A 225 0.15 12.13 -6.25
N GLU A 226 0.73 13.16 -6.87
CA GLU A 226 1.93 13.82 -6.33
C GLU A 226 1.71 14.35 -4.91
N ALA A 227 0.59 15.03 -4.68
CA ALA A 227 0.25 15.56 -3.35
C ALA A 227 0.12 14.44 -2.33
N LYS A 228 -0.49 13.30 -2.71
CA LYS A 228 -0.64 12.12 -1.84
C LYS A 228 0.70 11.47 -1.53
N ILE A 229 1.58 11.31 -2.50
CA ILE A 229 2.92 10.75 -2.30
C ILE A 229 3.74 11.64 -1.35
N ARG A 230 3.74 12.97 -1.59
CA ARG A 230 4.43 13.91 -0.71
C ARG A 230 3.86 13.94 0.70
N GLU A 231 2.53 13.81 0.86
CA GLU A 231 1.86 13.64 2.16
C GLU A 231 2.39 12.40 2.91
N TYR A 232 2.53 11.27 2.21
CA TYR A 232 3.06 10.03 2.78
C TYR A 232 4.50 10.19 3.26
N ILE A 233 5.38 10.73 2.41
CA ILE A 233 6.79 10.99 2.77
C ILE A 233 6.86 11.91 3.99
N LYS A 234 6.15 13.03 3.97
CA LYS A 234 6.10 13.98 5.08
C LYS A 234 5.62 13.32 6.38
N HIS A 235 4.53 12.57 6.31
CA HIS A 235 3.99 11.85 7.48
C HIS A 235 5.01 10.87 8.08
N ARG A 236 5.76 10.12 7.24
CA ARG A 236 6.80 9.19 7.71
C ARG A 236 7.95 9.94 8.39
N LEU A 237 8.43 11.03 7.80
CA LEU A 237 9.50 11.84 8.39
C LEU A 237 9.07 12.51 9.70
N GLU A 238 7.83 13.03 9.77
CA GLU A 238 7.28 13.58 11.02
C GLU A 238 7.18 12.52 12.12
N ARG A 239 6.76 11.30 11.76
CA ARG A 239 6.71 10.17 12.68
C ARG A 239 8.10 9.80 13.19
N GLU A 240 9.10 9.78 12.33
CA GLU A 240 10.49 9.55 12.72
C GLU A 240 10.98 10.59 13.72
N GLN A 241 10.69 11.88 13.50
CA GLN A 241 11.04 12.94 14.45
C GLN A 241 10.35 12.76 15.81
N GLN A 242 9.07 12.35 15.82
CA GLN A 242 8.36 12.07 17.07
C GLN A 242 9.01 10.92 17.85
N ILE A 243 9.47 9.86 17.15
CA ILE A 243 10.20 8.74 17.77
C ILE A 243 11.50 9.24 18.39
N ILE A 244 12.28 10.07 17.70
CA ILE A 244 13.52 10.64 18.22
C ILE A 244 13.25 11.48 19.48
N VAL A 245 12.19 12.29 19.47
CA VAL A 245 11.79 13.09 20.65
C VAL A 245 11.39 12.18 21.81
N ALA A 246 10.63 11.13 21.57
CA ALA A 246 10.24 10.16 22.59
C ALA A 246 11.47 9.47 23.22
N LEU A 247 12.44 9.04 22.40
CA LEU A 247 13.71 8.46 22.89
C LEU A 247 14.50 9.45 23.75
N ARG A 248 14.55 10.74 23.37
CA ARG A 248 15.19 11.81 24.20
C ARG A 248 14.50 12.01 25.54
N GLN A 249 13.23 11.68 25.66
CA GLN A 249 12.44 11.76 26.88
C GLN A 249 12.55 10.50 27.75
N GLY A 250 13.31 9.48 27.33
CA GLY A 250 13.53 8.25 28.07
C GLY A 250 12.50 7.14 27.77
N HIS A 251 11.68 7.27 26.72
CA HIS A 251 10.86 6.17 26.24
C HIS A 251 11.73 5.23 25.41
N GLU A 252 12.16 4.13 26.00
CA GLU A 252 13.22 3.29 25.41
C GLU A 252 12.72 1.99 24.74
N THR A 253 11.47 1.58 24.97
CA THR A 253 10.89 0.38 24.33
C THR A 253 9.92 0.76 23.21
N ILE A 254 9.66 -0.18 22.27
CA ILE A 254 8.66 0.02 21.21
C ILE A 254 7.30 0.39 21.81
N GLY A 255 6.87 -0.31 22.87
CA GLY A 255 5.61 -0.03 23.55
C GLY A 255 5.56 1.38 24.17
N ASP A 256 6.63 1.80 24.90
CA ASP A 256 6.67 3.13 25.51
C ASP A 256 6.65 4.24 24.46
N VAL A 257 7.46 4.08 23.40
CA VAL A 257 7.50 5.03 22.27
C VAL A 257 6.13 5.09 21.59
N THR A 258 5.51 3.95 21.34
CA THR A 258 4.17 3.89 20.73
C THR A 258 3.14 4.58 21.61
N GLN A 259 3.15 4.33 22.91
CA GLN A 259 2.22 4.97 23.85
C GLN A 259 2.40 6.49 23.92
N ALA A 260 3.64 6.96 23.84
CA ALA A 260 3.95 8.39 23.86
C ALA A 260 3.48 9.13 22.60
N ILE A 261 3.51 8.47 21.44
CA ILE A 261 3.23 9.10 20.14
C ILE A 261 1.77 8.91 19.71
N TYR A 262 1.15 7.76 20.03
CA TYR A 262 -0.20 7.38 19.59
C TYR A 262 -1.22 7.46 20.73
N VAL A 263 -1.34 8.65 21.35
CA VAL A 263 -2.16 8.86 22.56
C VAL A 263 -3.65 8.62 22.36
N ASP A 264 -4.21 8.99 21.20
CA ASP A 264 -5.65 8.94 20.92
C ASP A 264 -6.05 7.71 20.07
N VAL A 265 -5.22 6.65 20.05
CA VAL A 265 -5.43 5.47 19.20
C VAL A 265 -5.97 4.30 20.02
N SER A 266 -6.99 3.59 19.48
CA SER A 266 -7.55 2.41 20.13
C SER A 266 -6.49 1.31 20.38
N ALA A 267 -6.72 0.43 21.37
CA ALA A 267 -5.77 -0.64 21.69
C ALA A 267 -5.44 -1.54 20.48
N ALA A 268 -6.43 -1.85 19.63
CA ALA A 268 -6.22 -2.65 18.42
C ALA A 268 -5.30 -1.97 17.42
N LEU A 269 -5.51 -0.67 17.17
CA LEU A 269 -4.66 0.12 16.27
C LEU A 269 -3.27 0.39 16.87
N ARG A 270 -3.14 0.41 18.19
CA ARG A 270 -1.84 0.60 18.86
C ARG A 270 -0.89 -0.55 18.56
N ARG A 271 -1.36 -1.81 18.54
CA ARG A 271 -0.54 -2.96 18.11
C ARG A 271 -0.04 -2.81 16.67
N VAL A 272 -0.89 -2.30 15.78
CA VAL A 272 -0.48 -2.01 14.39
C VAL A 272 0.54 -0.86 14.33
N ALA A 273 0.38 0.15 15.18
CA ALA A 273 1.33 1.27 15.28
C ALA A 273 2.73 0.84 15.78
N GLU A 274 2.81 -0.20 16.63
CA GLU A 274 4.08 -0.77 17.09
C GLU A 274 4.96 -1.26 15.93
N PHE A 275 4.37 -1.86 14.88
CA PHE A 275 5.11 -2.24 13.68
C PHE A 275 5.71 -1.03 12.97
N SER A 276 4.97 0.07 12.86
CA SER A 276 5.47 1.30 12.26
C SER A 276 6.61 1.90 13.10
N VAL A 277 6.48 1.90 14.43
CA VAL A 277 7.56 2.35 15.34
C VAL A 277 8.80 1.47 15.16
N GLN A 278 8.63 0.15 15.16
CA GLN A 278 9.72 -0.80 14.93
C GLN A 278 10.44 -0.52 13.59
N ALA A 279 9.68 -0.36 12.50
CA ALA A 279 10.26 -0.10 11.18
C ALA A 279 11.10 1.20 11.13
N HIS A 280 10.64 2.25 11.82
CA HIS A 280 11.41 3.49 11.96
C HIS A 280 12.66 3.30 12.84
N LEU A 281 12.56 2.58 13.96
CA LEU A 281 13.71 2.30 14.82
C LEU A 281 14.77 1.49 14.07
N GLU A 282 14.37 0.49 13.29
CA GLU A 282 15.30 -0.27 12.44
C GLU A 282 15.98 0.60 11.37
N LYS A 283 15.24 1.53 10.75
CA LYS A 283 15.82 2.53 9.85
C LYS A 283 16.85 3.40 10.58
N LEU A 284 16.51 3.97 11.72
CA LEU A 284 17.40 4.79 12.53
C LEU A 284 18.65 4.02 13.01
N MET A 285 18.52 2.72 13.27
CA MET A 285 19.67 1.86 13.61
C MET A 285 20.59 1.67 12.40
N ARG A 286 20.05 1.42 11.21
CA ARG A 286 20.84 1.34 9.96
C ARG A 286 21.58 2.64 9.65
N GLU A 287 21.02 3.77 10.05
CA GLU A 287 21.63 5.11 9.93
C GLU A 287 22.64 5.43 11.05
N GLY A 288 22.83 4.53 12.03
CA GLY A 288 23.71 4.74 13.16
C GLY A 288 23.23 5.78 14.18
N ARG A 289 21.96 6.21 14.10
CA ARG A 289 21.34 7.23 14.96
C ARG A 289 20.75 6.67 16.25
N VAL A 290 20.41 5.39 16.23
CA VAL A 290 19.85 4.63 17.36
C VAL A 290 20.64 3.34 17.53
N LYS A 291 20.84 2.91 18.76
CA LYS A 291 21.34 1.58 19.11
C LYS A 291 20.30 0.81 19.92
N GLN A 292 20.30 -0.51 19.76
CA GLN A 292 19.47 -1.43 20.53
C GLN A 292 20.29 -2.19 21.56
N GLU A 293 19.81 -2.25 22.79
CA GLU A 293 20.37 -3.02 23.90
C GLU A 293 19.26 -3.88 24.52
N GLY A 294 19.20 -5.15 24.16
CA GLY A 294 18.06 -6.01 24.51
C GLY A 294 16.77 -5.51 23.89
N THR A 295 15.77 -5.15 24.70
CA THR A 295 14.48 -4.58 24.24
C THR A 295 14.47 -3.05 24.22
N ARG A 296 15.58 -2.40 24.55
CA ARG A 296 15.68 -0.95 24.69
C ARG A 296 16.40 -0.31 23.51
N TYR A 297 15.90 0.84 23.08
CA TYR A 297 16.45 1.66 22.01
C TYR A 297 16.93 3.00 22.57
N ARG A 298 18.12 3.43 22.18
CA ARG A 298 18.73 4.69 22.65
C ARG A 298 19.36 5.44 21.50
N LEU A 299 19.29 6.76 21.57
CA LEU A 299 20.01 7.61 20.62
C LEU A 299 21.52 7.42 20.80
N VAL A 300 22.23 7.36 19.69
CA VAL A 300 23.68 7.44 19.69
C VAL A 300 24.04 8.91 19.94
N SER A 301 24.94 9.15 20.93
CA SER A 301 25.41 10.50 21.22
C SER A 301 26.13 11.08 20.01
N GLU A 302 25.74 12.25 19.55
CA GLU A 302 26.55 13.02 18.62
C GLU A 302 27.84 13.41 19.39
N ASN A 303 29.00 12.88 18.94
CA ASN A 303 30.32 13.27 19.46
C ASN A 303 30.69 14.67 18.98
#